data_16569eb2bcceedd059c5eae701bd555a
#
_entry.id   16569eb2bcceedd059c5eae701bd555a
#
_cell.length_a   1.000
_cell.length_b   1.000
_cell.length_c   1.000
_cell.angle_alpha   90.00
_cell.angle_beta   90.00
_cell.angle_gamma   90.00
#
_symmetry.space_group_name_H-M   'P 1'
#
loop_
_entity.id
_entity.type
_entity.pdbx_description
1 polymer ?
#
loop_
_entity_poly.entity_id
_entity_poly.type
_entity_poly.pdbx_seq_one_letter_code
_entity_poly.pdbx_strand_id
1 'polypeptide(L)'
;MSAARPARIGTRMAGRPSGRATDRATIYAGRAAMARIPINVSELVGRTPLIRLSRLLDDSADGVELYGKLEAFNPGGSVKDRIGVSMIEAAERDGLIEPGRSTIVEATSGNTGIALAFVCAARGYRLRIFLPQGMSREREALLRLYGARVEVVESMGGMSEAVDAARKLAQEPDHFLPDQFSNPANPEAHRTGTGPEILKALDRRVDVLVAGVGTGGTVTGAGEAIKAANPQALVVAVEPQSSAVLSGRLPGPHRIQGIGAGFVPAVLDREILDEIIAVPDEAAIETARLAASREGLLAGLSSGAALWGAMQVAARPESRGKRIVCVLPDSGERYISAPFFAP
;
A
#
# COMPACT_ATOMS: atom_id res chain seq x y z
N MET A 1 53.27 7.75 72.16
CA MET A 1 52.63 8.68 71.24
C MET A 1 52.61 7.99 69.86
N SER A 2 51.54 7.32 69.53
CA SER A 2 51.38 6.58 68.26
C SER A 2 50.03 6.96 67.67
N ALA A 3 50.06 7.56 66.50
CA ALA A 3 48.88 8.03 65.78
C ALA A 3 48.30 6.87 64.92
N ALA A 4 47.05 6.50 65.14
CA ALA A 4 46.32 5.52 64.40
C ALA A 4 45.81 6.09 63.07
N ARG A 5 46.03 5.37 61.96
CA ARG A 5 45.45 5.65 60.64
C ARG A 5 44.02 5.07 60.59
N PRO A 6 43.05 5.75 59.95
CA PRO A 6 41.71 5.16 59.75
C PRO A 6 41.67 4.24 58.56
N ALA A 7 40.88 3.15 58.66
CA ALA A 7 40.63 2.16 57.65
C ALA A 7 39.77 2.72 56.47
N ARG A 8 40.16 2.37 55.25
CA ARG A 8 39.37 2.61 54.01
C ARG A 8 38.26 1.58 53.90
N ILE A 9 37.02 2.05 53.95
CA ILE A 9 35.82 1.23 53.61
C ILE A 9 35.70 1.18 52.07
N GLY A 10 35.92 0.01 51.49
CA GLY A 10 35.70 -0.25 50.05
C GLY A 10 34.22 -0.39 49.76
N THR A 11 33.60 0.55 49.10
CA THR A 11 32.26 0.40 48.51
C THR A 11 32.35 -0.44 47.26
N ARG A 12 31.82 -1.66 47.28
CA ARG A 12 31.52 -2.47 46.08
C ARG A 12 30.41 -1.76 45.29
N MET A 13 30.77 -1.22 44.15
CA MET A 13 29.77 -0.80 43.13
C MET A 13 29.16 -2.08 42.50
N ALA A 14 27.85 -2.27 42.72
CA ALA A 14 27.06 -3.26 42.02
C ALA A 14 27.04 -2.91 40.51
N GLY A 15 27.42 -3.86 39.65
CA GLY A 15 27.40 -3.74 38.22
C GLY A 15 26.00 -3.45 37.72
N ARG A 16 25.85 -2.36 36.96
CA ARG A 16 24.64 -2.10 36.14
C ARG A 16 24.56 -3.17 35.05
N PRO A 17 23.35 -3.72 34.76
CA PRO A 17 23.18 -4.55 33.58
C PRO A 17 23.45 -3.70 32.33
N SER A 18 24.34 -4.15 31.48
CA SER A 18 24.60 -3.58 30.16
C SER A 18 23.33 -3.75 29.32
N GLY A 19 22.50 -2.71 29.29
CA GLY A 19 21.44 -2.61 28.28
C GLY A 19 22.12 -2.68 26.90
N ARG A 20 21.73 -3.65 26.10
CA ARG A 20 22.11 -3.72 24.69
C ARG A 20 21.68 -2.41 24.06
N ALA A 21 22.63 -1.54 23.78
CA ALA A 21 22.47 -0.44 22.86
C ALA A 21 22.08 -1.08 21.52
N THR A 22 20.82 -1.03 21.17
CA THR A 22 20.39 -1.34 19.80
C THR A 22 21.13 -0.37 18.90
N ASP A 23 22.04 -0.93 18.14
CA ASP A 23 22.97 -0.20 17.29
C ASP A 23 22.15 0.59 16.25
N ARG A 24 21.92 1.88 16.53
CA ARG A 24 21.28 2.81 15.59
C ARG A 24 22.01 2.87 14.24
N ALA A 25 23.28 2.50 14.21
CA ALA A 25 24.07 2.42 12.98
C ALA A 25 23.55 1.35 12.02
N THR A 26 22.98 0.23 12.53
CA THR A 26 22.47 -0.87 11.70
C THR A 26 21.19 -0.46 10.95
N ILE A 27 20.40 0.49 11.47
CA ILE A 27 19.19 0.97 10.79
C ILE A 27 19.51 1.76 9.52
N TYR A 28 20.67 2.44 9.49
CA TYR A 28 21.11 3.22 8.33
C TYR A 28 22.08 2.47 7.40
N ALA A 29 22.72 1.39 7.88
CA ALA A 29 23.61 0.56 7.06
C ALA A 29 22.87 -0.27 5.98
N GLY A 30 21.54 -0.43 6.11
CA GLY A 30 20.70 -1.13 5.12
C GLY A 30 20.30 -0.33 3.88
N ARG A 31 20.68 0.95 3.78
CA ARG A 31 20.68 1.66 2.49
C ARG A 31 21.88 1.20 1.70
N ALA A 32 21.76 0.03 1.02
CA ALA A 32 22.69 -0.34 -0.02
C ALA A 32 22.93 0.90 -0.89
N ALA A 33 24.19 1.32 -1.01
CA ALA A 33 24.57 2.48 -1.79
C ALA A 33 23.87 2.38 -3.14
N MET A 34 23.07 3.35 -3.51
CA MET A 34 22.44 3.41 -4.83
C MET A 34 23.62 3.48 -5.81
N ALA A 35 23.79 2.46 -6.66
CA ALA A 35 24.90 2.37 -7.59
C ALA A 35 24.95 3.57 -8.55
N ARG A 36 23.85 4.30 -8.67
CA ARG A 36 23.76 5.59 -9.38
C ARG A 36 22.70 6.50 -8.76
N ILE A 37 22.85 7.80 -8.94
CA ILE A 37 21.84 8.79 -8.59
C ILE A 37 20.67 8.66 -9.59
N PRO A 38 19.40 8.52 -9.11
CA PRO A 38 18.23 8.50 -9.98
C PRO A 38 18.13 9.78 -10.84
N ILE A 39 17.76 9.64 -12.09
CA ILE A 39 17.61 10.78 -13.02
C ILE A 39 16.21 11.39 -12.99
N ASN A 40 15.23 10.67 -12.47
CA ASN A 40 13.88 11.18 -12.24
C ASN A 40 13.22 10.50 -11.03
N VAL A 41 12.13 11.08 -10.53
CA VAL A 41 11.46 10.62 -9.31
C VAL A 41 10.80 9.24 -9.46
N SER A 42 10.44 8.81 -10.66
CA SER A 42 9.82 7.49 -10.87
C SER A 42 10.77 6.32 -10.55
N GLU A 43 12.09 6.52 -10.60
CA GLU A 43 13.09 5.53 -10.22
C GLU A 43 13.19 5.31 -8.70
N LEU A 44 12.56 6.17 -7.89
CA LEU A 44 12.50 6.03 -6.43
C LEU A 44 11.35 5.14 -5.96
N VAL A 45 10.45 4.74 -6.85
CA VAL A 45 9.30 3.90 -6.53
C VAL A 45 9.74 2.52 -6.05
N GLY A 46 9.05 1.99 -5.06
CA GLY A 46 9.38 0.72 -4.43
C GLY A 46 10.39 0.84 -3.29
N ARG A 47 10.96 -0.29 -2.89
CA ARG A 47 11.89 -0.38 -1.74
C ARG A 47 11.31 0.25 -0.46
N THR A 48 10.00 0.16 -0.31
CA THR A 48 9.27 0.70 0.84
C THR A 48 9.61 -0.08 2.10
N PRO A 49 9.60 0.55 3.28
CA PRO A 49 9.94 -0.13 4.52
C PRO A 49 8.91 -1.18 4.93
N LEU A 50 9.39 -2.17 5.68
CA LEU A 50 8.58 -3.10 6.46
C LEU A 50 8.81 -2.79 7.93
N ILE A 51 7.73 -2.67 8.72
CA ILE A 51 7.79 -2.39 10.15
C ILE A 51 7.06 -3.49 10.94
N ARG A 52 7.58 -3.88 12.09
CA ARG A 52 6.87 -4.74 13.05
C ARG A 52 5.88 -3.91 13.84
N LEU A 53 4.63 -4.37 13.89
CA LEU A 53 3.51 -3.75 14.62
C LEU A 53 3.21 -4.59 15.87
N SER A 54 3.84 -4.25 16.98
CA SER A 54 3.78 -5.07 18.20
C SER A 54 2.73 -4.61 19.21
N ARG A 55 2.16 -3.40 19.00
CA ARG A 55 1.22 -2.78 19.97
C ARG A 55 -0.24 -2.86 19.52
N LEU A 56 -0.49 -3.42 18.33
CA LEU A 56 -1.84 -3.67 17.83
C LEU A 56 -2.38 -5.03 18.20
N LEU A 57 -1.51 -5.98 18.54
CA LEU A 57 -1.91 -7.32 18.94
C LEU A 57 -2.16 -7.39 20.46
N ASP A 58 -3.18 -8.14 20.84
CA ASP A 58 -3.47 -8.46 22.23
C ASP A 58 -2.62 -9.67 22.71
N ASP A 59 -2.60 -9.92 24.02
CA ASP A 59 -1.86 -11.03 24.63
C ASP A 59 -2.31 -12.41 24.11
N SER A 60 -3.49 -12.51 23.49
CA SER A 60 -4.01 -13.73 22.86
C SER A 60 -3.24 -14.14 21.60
N ALA A 61 -2.54 -13.20 20.95
CA ALA A 61 -1.74 -13.44 19.75
C ALA A 61 -0.32 -13.96 20.07
N ASP A 62 -0.22 -14.98 20.94
CA ASP A 62 1.03 -15.52 21.47
C ASP A 62 2.01 -15.93 20.35
N GLY A 63 3.16 -15.28 20.34
CA GLY A 63 4.25 -15.54 19.39
C GLY A 63 3.99 -15.08 17.95
N VAL A 64 2.85 -14.45 17.64
CA VAL A 64 2.58 -13.89 16.32
C VAL A 64 3.45 -12.65 16.06
N GLU A 65 4.01 -12.55 14.88
CA GLU A 65 4.72 -11.36 14.42
C GLU A 65 3.92 -10.71 13.31
N LEU A 66 3.31 -9.53 13.59
CA LEU A 66 2.59 -8.72 12.60
C LEU A 66 3.52 -7.66 12.01
N TYR A 67 3.53 -7.56 10.69
CA TYR A 67 4.32 -6.59 9.95
C TYR A 67 3.46 -5.75 9.00
N GLY A 68 3.76 -4.45 8.90
CA GLY A 68 3.17 -3.53 7.94
C GLY A 68 4.13 -3.18 6.81
N LYS A 69 3.73 -3.41 5.56
CA LYS A 69 4.45 -2.93 4.36
C LYS A 69 3.98 -1.53 4.03
N LEU A 70 4.83 -0.52 4.25
CA LEU A 70 4.46 0.90 4.24
C LEU A 70 4.52 1.52 2.85
N GLU A 71 3.47 1.38 2.06
CA GLU A 71 3.42 1.88 0.68
C GLU A 71 3.27 3.40 0.56
N ALA A 72 2.93 4.09 1.66
CA ALA A 72 2.96 5.55 1.73
C ALA A 72 4.37 6.14 1.55
N PHE A 73 5.43 5.34 1.66
CA PHE A 73 6.81 5.76 1.44
C PHE A 73 7.22 5.82 -0.04
N ASN A 74 6.35 5.44 -0.96
CA ASN A 74 6.56 5.75 -2.37
C ASN A 74 6.49 7.26 -2.62
N PRO A 75 7.13 7.80 -3.67
CA PRO A 75 7.20 9.24 -3.96
C PRO A 75 5.86 9.95 -4.07
N GLY A 76 4.87 9.31 -4.70
CA GLY A 76 3.49 9.81 -4.79
C GLY A 76 2.64 9.45 -3.58
N GLY A 77 3.21 8.77 -2.58
CA GLY A 77 2.61 8.46 -1.29
C GLY A 77 1.63 7.28 -1.28
N SER A 78 1.72 6.36 -2.23
CA SER A 78 0.85 5.17 -2.22
C SER A 78 1.39 3.96 -2.97
N VAL A 79 0.75 2.82 -2.73
CA VAL A 79 0.97 1.57 -3.46
C VAL A 79 0.77 1.71 -4.97
N LYS A 80 -0.04 2.66 -5.42
CA LYS A 80 -0.38 2.89 -6.82
C LYS A 80 0.78 3.46 -7.63
N ASP A 81 1.80 4.02 -6.98
CA ASP A 81 3.01 4.47 -7.63
C ASP A 81 3.69 3.34 -8.39
N ARG A 82 3.68 2.13 -7.78
CA ARG A 82 4.24 0.92 -8.41
C ARG A 82 3.58 0.60 -9.73
N ILE A 83 2.25 0.56 -9.74
CA ILE A 83 1.50 0.26 -10.97
C ILE A 83 1.54 1.41 -11.97
N GLY A 84 1.58 2.66 -11.51
CA GLY A 84 1.77 3.83 -12.36
C GLY A 84 3.07 3.73 -13.18
N VAL A 85 4.19 3.40 -12.53
CA VAL A 85 5.48 3.18 -13.21
C VAL A 85 5.40 1.94 -14.11
N SER A 86 4.95 0.81 -13.59
CA SER A 86 4.95 -0.46 -14.31
C SER A 86 4.11 -0.42 -15.59
N MET A 87 2.92 0.17 -15.54
CA MET A 87 2.04 0.27 -16.72
C MET A 87 2.63 1.19 -17.80
N ILE A 88 3.26 2.30 -17.41
CA ILE A 88 3.91 3.21 -18.36
C ILE A 88 5.15 2.54 -18.95
N GLU A 89 6.00 1.90 -18.15
CA GLU A 89 7.19 1.18 -18.63
C GLU A 89 6.83 0.01 -19.55
N ALA A 90 5.74 -0.70 -19.27
CA ALA A 90 5.25 -1.74 -20.16
C ALA A 90 4.83 -1.17 -21.51
N ALA A 91 4.07 -0.07 -21.51
CA ALA A 91 3.62 0.58 -22.73
C ALA A 91 4.79 1.18 -23.55
N GLU A 92 5.82 1.76 -22.90
CA GLU A 92 7.06 2.22 -23.55
C GLU A 92 7.80 1.06 -24.21
N ARG A 93 8.03 -0.02 -23.48
CA ARG A 93 8.72 -1.22 -23.97
C ARG A 93 8.02 -1.85 -25.17
N ASP A 94 6.68 -1.84 -25.15
CA ASP A 94 5.86 -2.42 -26.21
C ASP A 94 5.64 -1.45 -27.38
N GLY A 95 6.23 -0.22 -27.33
CA GLY A 95 6.16 0.79 -28.38
C GLY A 95 4.78 1.42 -28.55
N LEU A 96 3.91 1.33 -27.52
CA LEU A 96 2.54 1.87 -27.54
C LEU A 96 2.51 3.37 -27.26
N ILE A 97 3.51 3.88 -26.56
CA ILE A 97 3.62 5.30 -26.18
C ILE A 97 5.04 5.83 -26.35
N GLU A 98 5.13 7.15 -26.59
CA GLU A 98 6.39 7.87 -26.77
C GLU A 98 6.35 9.19 -25.99
N PRO A 99 7.39 9.52 -25.15
CA PRO A 99 7.47 10.80 -24.46
C PRO A 99 7.38 12.00 -25.41
N GLY A 100 6.68 13.05 -24.98
CA GLY A 100 6.45 14.26 -25.77
C GLY A 100 5.36 14.14 -26.84
N ARG A 101 5.03 12.92 -27.29
CA ARG A 101 4.01 12.66 -28.30
C ARG A 101 2.71 12.15 -27.68
N SER A 102 2.78 11.09 -26.90
CA SER A 102 1.60 10.40 -26.39
C SER A 102 0.89 11.14 -25.27
N THR A 103 -0.42 10.95 -25.17
CA THR A 103 -1.29 11.41 -24.10
C THR A 103 -1.81 10.21 -23.33
N ILE A 104 -1.50 10.13 -22.05
CA ILE A 104 -2.06 9.11 -21.16
C ILE A 104 -3.44 9.57 -20.71
N VAL A 105 -4.40 8.65 -20.70
CA VAL A 105 -5.80 8.93 -20.36
C VAL A 105 -6.24 7.93 -19.27
N GLU A 106 -6.85 8.40 -18.19
CA GLU A 106 -7.38 7.50 -17.16
C GLU A 106 -8.62 8.11 -16.49
N ALA A 107 -9.53 7.23 -16.07
CA ALA A 107 -10.67 7.61 -15.22
C ALA A 107 -10.39 7.09 -13.80
N THR A 108 -10.06 8.02 -12.90
CA THR A 108 -9.74 7.63 -11.53
C THR A 108 -9.81 8.80 -10.57
N SER A 109 -10.49 8.60 -9.47
CA SER A 109 -10.59 9.59 -8.38
C SER A 109 -9.56 9.36 -7.26
N GLY A 110 -8.74 8.32 -7.38
CA GLY A 110 -7.88 7.84 -6.31
C GLY A 110 -6.38 8.00 -6.55
N ASN A 111 -5.65 7.20 -5.81
CA ASN A 111 -4.18 7.19 -5.81
C ASN A 111 -3.57 6.87 -7.18
N THR A 112 -4.28 6.15 -8.05
CA THR A 112 -3.79 5.85 -9.41
C THR A 112 -3.65 7.10 -10.26
N GLY A 113 -4.60 8.05 -10.17
CA GLY A 113 -4.47 9.33 -10.86
C GLY A 113 -3.24 10.11 -10.41
N ILE A 114 -2.97 10.15 -9.11
CA ILE A 114 -1.79 10.81 -8.54
C ILE A 114 -0.51 10.10 -9.02
N ALA A 115 -0.50 8.76 -9.01
CA ALA A 115 0.62 7.98 -9.50
C ALA A 115 0.93 8.24 -10.99
N LEU A 116 -0.08 8.19 -11.83
CA LEU A 116 0.07 8.52 -13.25
C LEU A 116 0.50 9.97 -13.45
N ALA A 117 -0.01 10.91 -12.63
CA ALA A 117 0.32 12.32 -12.77
C ALA A 117 1.81 12.60 -12.50
N PHE A 118 2.38 12.09 -11.41
CA PHE A 118 3.79 12.30 -11.16
C PHE A 118 4.69 11.54 -12.14
N VAL A 119 4.29 10.31 -12.57
CA VAL A 119 5.05 9.53 -13.56
C VAL A 119 5.06 10.25 -14.92
N CYS A 120 3.90 10.72 -15.38
CA CYS A 120 3.78 11.46 -16.63
C CYS A 120 4.62 12.75 -16.59
N ALA A 121 4.53 13.52 -15.50
CA ALA A 121 5.36 14.71 -15.32
C ALA A 121 6.86 14.39 -15.36
N ALA A 122 7.30 13.32 -14.69
CA ALA A 122 8.70 12.90 -14.61
C ALA A 122 9.24 12.37 -15.95
N ARG A 123 8.38 11.81 -16.81
CA ARG A 123 8.76 11.15 -18.06
C ARG A 123 8.38 11.93 -19.32
N GLY A 124 7.75 13.11 -19.18
CA GLY A 124 7.42 13.98 -20.30
C GLY A 124 6.17 13.55 -21.08
N TYR A 125 5.21 12.88 -20.43
CA TYR A 125 3.91 12.57 -21.02
C TYR A 125 2.87 13.64 -20.69
N ARG A 126 1.93 13.84 -21.60
CA ARG A 126 0.68 14.55 -21.31
C ARG A 126 -0.26 13.61 -20.60
N LEU A 127 -1.03 14.12 -19.62
CA LEU A 127 -2.02 13.33 -18.89
C LEU A 127 -3.38 14.01 -18.90
N ARG A 128 -4.42 13.21 -19.19
CA ARG A 128 -5.83 13.60 -19.07
C ARG A 128 -6.51 12.66 -18.08
N ILE A 129 -7.09 13.24 -17.04
CA ILE A 129 -7.82 12.50 -16.00
C ILE A 129 -9.28 12.88 -16.03
N PHE A 130 -10.15 11.87 -16.13
CA PHE A 130 -11.60 12.03 -16.00
C PHE A 130 -12.00 11.72 -14.57
N LEU A 131 -12.69 12.67 -13.94
CA LEU A 131 -13.20 12.56 -12.56
C LEU A 131 -14.72 12.69 -12.53
N PRO A 132 -15.44 11.90 -11.72
CA PRO A 132 -16.83 12.19 -11.44
C PRO A 132 -16.94 13.45 -10.58
N GLN A 133 -18.07 14.16 -10.69
CA GLN A 133 -18.40 15.29 -9.84
C GLN A 133 -18.39 14.92 -8.34
N GLY A 134 -18.03 15.86 -7.46
CA GLY A 134 -18.04 15.68 -6.01
C GLY A 134 -16.76 15.13 -5.40
N MET A 135 -15.67 15.03 -6.18
CA MET A 135 -14.35 14.66 -5.65
C MET A 135 -13.71 15.77 -4.82
N SER A 136 -12.76 15.40 -3.94
CA SER A 136 -12.10 16.37 -3.07
C SER A 136 -11.28 17.38 -3.89
N ARG A 137 -11.39 18.67 -3.53
CA ARG A 137 -10.67 19.77 -4.17
C ARG A 137 -9.15 19.60 -4.09
N GLU A 138 -8.68 19.00 -2.99
CA GLU A 138 -7.25 18.77 -2.75
C GLU A 138 -6.68 17.77 -3.77
N ARG A 139 -7.42 16.72 -4.12
CA ARG A 139 -6.99 15.74 -5.12
C ARG A 139 -6.95 16.34 -6.53
N GLU A 140 -7.98 17.12 -6.88
CA GLU A 140 -7.99 17.82 -8.16
C GLU A 140 -6.83 18.81 -8.26
N ALA A 141 -6.58 19.60 -7.21
CA ALA A 141 -5.47 20.54 -7.15
C ALA A 141 -4.11 19.82 -7.30
N LEU A 142 -3.93 18.68 -6.65
CA LEU A 142 -2.70 17.89 -6.74
C LEU A 142 -2.47 17.36 -8.16
N LEU A 143 -3.50 16.84 -8.82
CA LEU A 143 -3.39 16.40 -10.21
C LEU A 143 -2.99 17.54 -11.15
N ARG A 144 -3.60 18.73 -10.98
CA ARG A 144 -3.28 19.93 -11.77
C ARG A 144 -1.87 20.46 -11.50
N LEU A 145 -1.37 20.37 -10.25
CA LEU A 145 0.02 20.73 -9.89
C LEU A 145 1.05 19.85 -10.60
N TYR A 146 0.74 18.57 -10.84
CA TYR A 146 1.57 17.70 -11.68
C TYR A 146 1.40 17.93 -13.18
N GLY A 147 0.58 18.90 -13.61
CA GLY A 147 0.36 19.24 -15.01
C GLY A 147 -0.72 18.41 -15.72
N ALA A 148 -1.48 17.61 -15.00
CA ALA A 148 -2.58 16.85 -15.59
C ALA A 148 -3.73 17.78 -16.01
N ARG A 149 -4.30 17.52 -17.19
CA ARG A 149 -5.59 18.09 -17.59
C ARG A 149 -6.71 17.28 -16.93
N VAL A 150 -7.40 17.89 -15.99
CA VAL A 150 -8.51 17.27 -15.26
C VAL A 150 -9.84 17.69 -15.86
N GLU A 151 -10.65 16.71 -16.22
CA GLU A 151 -12.00 16.87 -16.78
C GLU A 151 -13.01 16.27 -15.80
N VAL A 152 -13.87 17.14 -15.27
CA VAL A 152 -14.93 16.72 -14.38
C VAL A 152 -16.14 16.34 -15.22
N VAL A 153 -16.62 15.10 -15.06
CA VAL A 153 -17.79 14.59 -15.75
C VAL A 153 -19.01 14.91 -14.90
N GLU A 154 -19.81 15.84 -15.39
CA GLU A 154 -21.06 16.28 -14.74
C GLU A 154 -22.20 15.34 -15.14
N SER A 155 -22.39 14.26 -14.37
CA SER A 155 -23.43 13.30 -14.68
C SER A 155 -23.94 12.54 -13.48
N MET A 156 -25.12 11.95 -13.60
CA MET A 156 -25.72 11.07 -12.60
C MET A 156 -25.06 9.68 -12.55
N GLY A 157 -24.30 9.29 -13.60
CA GLY A 157 -23.65 7.98 -13.74
C GLY A 157 -22.30 7.87 -13.02
N GLY A 158 -21.78 8.96 -12.48
CA GLY A 158 -20.59 8.96 -11.64
C GLY A 158 -19.34 8.39 -12.32
N MET A 159 -18.69 7.40 -11.69
CA MET A 159 -17.42 6.83 -12.19
C MET A 159 -17.60 6.07 -13.53
N SER A 160 -18.74 5.46 -13.79
CA SER A 160 -18.99 4.72 -15.04
C SER A 160 -18.86 5.63 -16.26
N GLU A 161 -19.46 6.82 -16.20
CA GLU A 161 -19.38 7.78 -17.33
C GLU A 161 -17.99 8.38 -17.47
N ALA A 162 -17.24 8.58 -16.39
CA ALA A 162 -15.86 8.97 -16.45
C ALA A 162 -15.00 7.91 -17.17
N VAL A 163 -15.24 6.63 -16.89
CA VAL A 163 -14.58 5.49 -17.57
C VAL A 163 -14.93 5.47 -19.04
N ASP A 164 -16.19 5.67 -19.40
CA ASP A 164 -16.62 5.67 -20.81
C ASP A 164 -16.01 6.86 -21.58
N ALA A 165 -15.93 8.04 -20.95
CA ALA A 165 -15.26 9.20 -21.54
C ALA A 165 -13.76 8.95 -21.77
N ALA A 166 -13.07 8.34 -20.80
CA ALA A 166 -11.66 7.96 -20.92
C ALA A 166 -11.44 6.93 -22.04
N ARG A 167 -12.27 5.90 -22.10
CA ARG A 167 -12.23 4.86 -23.14
C ARG A 167 -12.48 5.43 -24.53
N LYS A 168 -13.43 6.36 -24.66
CA LYS A 168 -13.70 7.03 -25.94
C LYS A 168 -12.51 7.85 -26.42
N LEU A 169 -11.89 8.63 -25.52
CA LEU A 169 -10.73 9.43 -25.86
C LEU A 169 -9.51 8.56 -26.19
N ALA A 170 -9.35 7.44 -25.54
CA ALA A 170 -8.24 6.51 -25.80
C ALA A 170 -8.27 5.86 -27.18
N GLN A 171 -9.39 6.01 -27.95
CA GLN A 171 -9.48 5.55 -29.35
C GLN A 171 -8.86 6.55 -30.34
N GLU A 172 -8.58 7.77 -29.89
CA GLU A 172 -7.93 8.78 -30.75
C GLU A 172 -6.43 8.48 -30.90
N PRO A 173 -5.81 8.88 -32.04
CA PRO A 173 -4.37 8.70 -32.24
C PRO A 173 -3.54 9.30 -31.10
N ASP A 174 -2.43 8.64 -30.77
CA ASP A 174 -1.49 9.07 -29.73
C ASP A 174 -2.08 9.15 -28.32
N HIS A 175 -3.23 8.49 -28.07
CA HIS A 175 -3.82 8.36 -26.74
C HIS A 175 -3.69 6.93 -26.23
N PHE A 176 -3.41 6.77 -24.95
CA PHE A 176 -3.23 5.46 -24.30
C PHE A 176 -3.96 5.42 -22.96
N LEU A 177 -4.76 4.36 -22.77
CA LEU A 177 -5.46 4.05 -21.51
C LEU A 177 -4.69 2.95 -20.78
N PRO A 178 -4.08 3.21 -19.62
CA PRO A 178 -3.42 2.19 -18.83
C PRO A 178 -4.32 1.06 -18.36
N ASP A 179 -5.60 1.33 -18.08
CA ASP A 179 -6.63 0.39 -17.61
C ASP A 179 -6.15 -0.50 -16.45
N GLN A 180 -6.03 0.10 -15.27
CA GLN A 180 -5.50 -0.55 -14.08
C GLN A 180 -6.21 -1.85 -13.66
N PHE A 181 -7.46 -2.07 -14.11
CA PHE A 181 -8.26 -3.24 -13.73
C PHE A 181 -8.04 -4.46 -14.63
N SER A 182 -7.45 -4.27 -15.81
CA SER A 182 -7.20 -5.33 -16.79
C SER A 182 -5.74 -5.44 -17.24
N ASN A 183 -4.89 -4.44 -16.94
CA ASN A 183 -3.51 -4.40 -17.38
C ASN A 183 -2.62 -5.38 -16.59
N PRO A 184 -1.98 -6.36 -17.25
CA PRO A 184 -1.12 -7.34 -16.57
C PRO A 184 0.13 -6.72 -15.93
N ALA A 185 0.56 -5.53 -16.34
CA ALA A 185 1.64 -4.80 -15.69
C ALA A 185 1.31 -4.37 -14.24
N ASN A 186 0.04 -4.37 -13.86
CA ASN A 186 -0.40 -4.10 -12.49
C ASN A 186 0.05 -5.23 -11.52
N PRO A 187 -0.41 -6.49 -11.62
CA PRO A 187 0.10 -7.54 -10.75
C PRO A 187 1.61 -7.77 -10.92
N GLU A 188 2.18 -7.56 -12.11
CA GLU A 188 3.60 -7.69 -12.36
C GLU A 188 4.45 -6.75 -11.49
N ALA A 189 4.02 -5.51 -11.28
CA ALA A 189 4.67 -4.56 -10.36
C ALA A 189 4.82 -5.12 -8.93
N HIS A 190 3.88 -5.92 -8.50
CA HIS A 190 3.87 -6.53 -7.17
C HIS A 190 4.59 -7.88 -7.13
N ARG A 191 4.52 -8.66 -8.23
CA ARG A 191 5.24 -9.92 -8.39
C ARG A 191 6.75 -9.71 -8.37
N THR A 192 7.23 -8.66 -9.04
CA THR A 192 8.66 -8.35 -9.18
C THR A 192 9.18 -7.35 -8.15
N GLY A 193 8.30 -6.60 -7.49
CA GLY A 193 8.64 -5.56 -6.51
C GLY A 193 8.18 -5.91 -5.10
N THR A 194 6.89 -5.72 -4.78
CA THR A 194 6.36 -5.81 -3.40
C THR A 194 6.63 -7.16 -2.75
N GLY A 195 6.33 -8.27 -3.44
CA GLY A 195 6.55 -9.62 -2.92
C GLY A 195 8.02 -9.90 -2.62
N PRO A 196 8.95 -9.72 -3.57
CA PRO A 196 10.39 -9.88 -3.33
C PRO A 196 10.95 -8.97 -2.24
N GLU A 197 10.48 -7.73 -2.11
CA GLU A 197 10.88 -6.82 -1.03
C GLU A 197 10.48 -7.36 0.35
N ILE A 198 9.25 -7.88 0.48
CA ILE A 198 8.75 -8.51 1.72
C ILE A 198 9.59 -9.75 2.04
N LEU A 199 9.77 -10.65 1.08
CA LEU A 199 10.55 -11.87 1.24
C LEU A 199 11.99 -11.58 1.66
N LYS A 200 12.63 -10.58 1.06
CA LYS A 200 13.99 -10.17 1.42
C LYS A 200 14.07 -9.65 2.85
N ALA A 201 13.09 -8.86 3.28
CA ALA A 201 13.08 -8.27 4.63
C ALA A 201 12.85 -9.30 5.74
N LEU A 202 12.23 -10.44 5.44
CA LEU A 202 11.87 -11.50 6.40
C LEU A 202 12.61 -12.82 6.16
N ASP A 203 13.76 -12.80 5.47
CA ASP A 203 14.56 -14.00 5.15
C ASP A 203 13.69 -15.12 4.54
N ARG A 204 12.78 -14.74 3.62
CA ARG A 204 11.81 -15.59 2.91
C ARG A 204 10.77 -16.30 3.81
N ARG A 205 10.64 -15.89 5.07
CA ARG A 205 9.71 -16.49 6.04
C ARG A 205 8.47 -15.62 6.19
N VAL A 206 7.49 -15.86 5.34
CA VAL A 206 6.15 -15.23 5.38
C VAL A 206 5.13 -16.37 5.44
N ASP A 207 4.27 -16.37 6.46
CA ASP A 207 3.25 -17.39 6.64
C ASP A 207 1.88 -16.91 6.17
N VAL A 208 1.62 -15.60 6.26
CA VAL A 208 0.36 -15.00 5.80
C VAL A 208 0.63 -13.64 5.17
N LEU A 209 0.04 -13.41 3.99
CA LEU A 209 -0.08 -12.10 3.37
C LEU A 209 -1.53 -11.61 3.48
N VAL A 210 -1.74 -10.39 3.98
CA VAL A 210 -3.06 -9.75 4.02
C VAL A 210 -3.03 -8.47 3.20
N ALA A 211 -3.96 -8.32 2.25
CA ALA A 211 -4.06 -7.12 1.43
C ALA A 211 -5.51 -6.79 1.06
N GLY A 212 -5.84 -5.49 1.10
CA GLY A 212 -7.12 -4.99 0.59
C GLY A 212 -7.21 -5.07 -0.93
N VAL A 213 -8.39 -5.43 -1.45
CA VAL A 213 -8.62 -5.61 -2.89
C VAL A 213 -9.35 -4.39 -3.48
N GLY A 214 -8.58 -3.54 -4.19
CA GLY A 214 -9.12 -2.55 -5.11
C GLY A 214 -9.08 -3.08 -6.54
N THR A 215 -7.91 -3.01 -7.19
CA THR A 215 -7.71 -3.66 -8.50
C THR A 215 -7.37 -5.15 -8.40
N GLY A 216 -6.95 -5.63 -7.24
CA GLY A 216 -6.49 -7.01 -7.04
C GLY A 216 -5.01 -7.25 -7.36
N GLY A 217 -4.34 -6.33 -8.04
CA GLY A 217 -2.95 -6.53 -8.47
C GLY A 217 -1.97 -6.77 -7.34
N THR A 218 -2.14 -6.09 -6.20
CA THR A 218 -1.26 -6.23 -5.03
C THR A 218 -1.34 -7.64 -4.44
N VAL A 219 -2.55 -8.12 -4.15
CA VAL A 219 -2.76 -9.45 -3.55
C VAL A 219 -2.36 -10.56 -4.51
N THR A 220 -2.65 -10.39 -5.80
CA THR A 220 -2.24 -11.33 -6.86
C THR A 220 -0.72 -11.40 -6.97
N GLY A 221 -0.07 -10.32 -7.38
CA GLY A 221 1.36 -10.36 -7.69
C GLY A 221 2.25 -10.63 -6.46
N ALA A 222 1.97 -9.99 -5.31
CA ALA A 222 2.72 -10.27 -4.08
C ALA A 222 2.40 -11.67 -3.53
N GLY A 223 1.14 -12.13 -3.63
CA GLY A 223 0.71 -13.47 -3.25
C GLY A 223 1.43 -14.55 -4.03
N GLU A 224 1.49 -14.43 -5.36
CA GLU A 224 2.23 -15.35 -6.23
C GLU A 224 3.72 -15.43 -5.86
N ALA A 225 4.38 -14.29 -5.66
CA ALA A 225 5.78 -14.26 -5.26
C ALA A 225 6.01 -14.93 -3.89
N ILE A 226 5.11 -14.73 -2.93
CA ILE A 226 5.19 -15.33 -1.60
C ILE A 226 4.91 -16.83 -1.66
N LYS A 227 3.86 -17.28 -2.37
CA LYS A 227 3.56 -18.71 -2.52
C LYS A 227 4.64 -19.46 -3.31
N ALA A 228 5.29 -18.81 -4.27
CA ALA A 228 6.46 -19.38 -4.95
C ALA A 228 7.64 -19.62 -3.99
N ALA A 229 7.77 -18.83 -2.94
CA ALA A 229 8.81 -19.00 -1.92
C ALA A 229 8.38 -19.92 -0.78
N ASN A 230 7.10 -19.90 -0.38
CA ASN A 230 6.46 -20.73 0.63
C ASN A 230 5.08 -21.16 0.13
N PRO A 231 4.92 -22.34 -0.48
CA PRO A 231 3.62 -22.84 -0.97
C PRO A 231 2.54 -23.00 0.11
N GLN A 232 2.92 -23.04 1.39
CA GLN A 232 1.98 -23.12 2.52
C GLN A 232 1.56 -21.75 3.05
N ALA A 233 2.10 -20.67 2.49
CA ALA A 233 1.69 -19.32 2.89
C ALA A 233 0.24 -19.06 2.50
N LEU A 234 -0.52 -18.43 3.41
CA LEU A 234 -1.90 -18.04 3.15
C LEU A 234 -1.93 -16.63 2.56
N VAL A 235 -2.75 -16.46 1.54
CA VAL A 235 -3.04 -15.17 0.92
C VAL A 235 -4.47 -14.77 1.26
N VAL A 236 -4.62 -13.74 2.07
CA VAL A 236 -5.90 -13.25 2.59
C VAL A 236 -6.25 -11.93 1.92
N ALA A 237 -7.36 -11.94 1.19
CA ALA A 237 -7.96 -10.76 0.60
C ALA A 237 -8.87 -10.05 1.58
N VAL A 238 -8.89 -8.71 1.54
CA VAL A 238 -9.80 -7.90 2.36
C VAL A 238 -10.69 -7.05 1.45
N GLU A 239 -12.00 -7.10 1.69
CA GLU A 239 -13.01 -6.32 0.97
C GLU A 239 -13.99 -5.63 1.93
N PRO A 240 -14.69 -4.53 1.54
CA PRO A 240 -15.70 -3.91 2.39
C PRO A 240 -16.92 -4.82 2.58
N GLN A 241 -17.43 -4.94 3.79
CA GLN A 241 -18.57 -5.81 4.12
C GLN A 241 -19.86 -5.42 3.35
N SER A 242 -20.07 -4.11 3.15
CA SER A 242 -21.25 -3.58 2.43
C SER A 242 -21.11 -3.71 0.90
N SER A 243 -19.93 -4.08 0.39
CA SER A 243 -19.65 -4.30 -1.03
C SER A 243 -18.79 -5.56 -1.22
N ALA A 244 -19.19 -6.67 -0.59
CA ALA A 244 -18.43 -7.93 -0.52
C ALA A 244 -18.63 -8.77 -1.81
N VAL A 245 -18.23 -8.21 -2.94
CA VAL A 245 -18.41 -8.80 -4.27
C VAL A 245 -17.55 -10.06 -4.47
N LEU A 246 -16.36 -10.10 -3.90
CA LEU A 246 -15.49 -11.28 -3.97
C LEU A 246 -16.10 -12.47 -3.24
N SER A 247 -16.85 -12.19 -2.16
CA SER A 247 -17.63 -13.19 -1.40
C SER A 247 -19.01 -13.47 -2.02
N GLY A 248 -19.29 -13.00 -3.24
CA GLY A 248 -20.52 -13.28 -3.97
C GLY A 248 -21.73 -12.43 -3.57
N ARG A 249 -21.54 -11.32 -2.86
CA ARG A 249 -22.61 -10.38 -2.52
C ARG A 249 -22.73 -9.27 -3.58
N LEU A 250 -23.83 -8.53 -3.52
CA LEU A 250 -24.03 -7.37 -4.39
C LEU A 250 -23.11 -6.22 -3.99
N PRO A 251 -22.69 -5.37 -4.96
CA PRO A 251 -21.98 -4.15 -4.66
C PRO A 251 -22.86 -3.17 -3.88
N GLY A 252 -22.25 -2.40 -2.99
CA GLY A 252 -22.94 -1.40 -2.19
C GLY A 252 -22.02 -0.25 -1.79
N PRO A 253 -22.58 0.87 -1.29
CA PRO A 253 -21.81 2.01 -0.84
C PRO A 253 -21.02 1.67 0.43
N HIS A 254 -19.77 2.16 0.50
CA HIS A 254 -18.89 2.03 1.65
C HIS A 254 -17.94 3.22 1.76
N ARG A 255 -17.31 3.39 2.93
CA ARG A 255 -16.39 4.50 3.22
C ARG A 255 -14.91 4.14 3.08
N ILE A 256 -14.58 2.89 2.84
CA ILE A 256 -13.18 2.42 2.75
C ILE A 256 -12.63 2.72 1.34
N GLN A 257 -12.13 3.94 1.13
CA GLN A 257 -11.58 4.34 -0.17
C GLN A 257 -10.37 3.50 -0.54
N GLY A 258 -10.25 3.17 -1.84
CA GLY A 258 -9.12 2.43 -2.41
C GLY A 258 -9.30 0.93 -2.56
N ILE A 259 -10.34 0.35 -1.95
CA ILE A 259 -10.75 -1.05 -2.12
C ILE A 259 -12.25 -1.15 -2.46
N GLY A 260 -12.74 -2.32 -2.79
CA GLY A 260 -14.16 -2.54 -3.08
C GLY A 260 -14.62 -1.88 -4.37
N ALA A 261 -14.07 -2.26 -5.51
CA ALA A 261 -14.38 -1.67 -6.83
C ALA A 261 -15.84 -1.87 -7.30
N GLY A 262 -16.61 -2.72 -6.60
CA GLY A 262 -18.00 -3.04 -6.97
C GLY A 262 -18.11 -4.14 -8.05
N PHE A 263 -17.00 -4.66 -8.52
CA PHE A 263 -16.91 -5.78 -9.46
C PHE A 263 -15.63 -6.59 -9.21
N VAL A 264 -15.53 -7.78 -9.80
CA VAL A 264 -14.30 -8.60 -9.75
C VAL A 264 -13.34 -8.11 -10.85
N PRO A 265 -12.16 -7.56 -10.50
CA PRO A 265 -11.20 -7.07 -11.49
C PRO A 265 -10.59 -8.20 -12.32
N ALA A 266 -10.32 -7.93 -13.61
CA ALA A 266 -9.74 -8.93 -14.51
C ALA A 266 -8.31 -9.34 -14.13
N VAL A 267 -7.54 -8.45 -13.49
CA VAL A 267 -6.17 -8.74 -13.04
C VAL A 267 -6.10 -9.49 -11.71
N LEU A 268 -7.25 -9.70 -11.05
CA LEU A 268 -7.31 -10.49 -9.82
C LEU A 268 -7.27 -11.99 -10.16
N ASP A 269 -6.20 -12.65 -9.76
CA ASP A 269 -6.18 -14.12 -9.73
C ASP A 269 -6.90 -14.60 -8.45
N ARG A 270 -8.07 -15.18 -8.61
CA ARG A 270 -8.86 -15.72 -7.49
C ARG A 270 -8.31 -17.02 -6.93
N GLU A 271 -7.58 -17.79 -7.75
CA GLU A 271 -7.00 -19.07 -7.34
C GLU A 271 -5.84 -18.90 -6.35
N ILE A 272 -5.24 -17.70 -6.31
CA ILE A 272 -4.18 -17.38 -5.33
C ILE A 272 -4.74 -17.16 -3.92
N LEU A 273 -6.03 -16.82 -3.79
CA LEU A 273 -6.67 -16.45 -2.54
C LEU A 273 -7.05 -17.69 -1.73
N ASP A 274 -6.57 -17.77 -0.49
CA ASP A 274 -6.97 -18.81 0.44
C ASP A 274 -8.18 -18.40 1.28
N GLU A 275 -8.35 -17.08 1.50
CA GLU A 275 -9.43 -16.53 2.31
C GLU A 275 -9.80 -15.11 1.86
N ILE A 276 -11.07 -14.76 2.06
CA ILE A 276 -11.59 -13.40 1.85
C ILE A 276 -12.26 -12.95 3.14
N ILE A 277 -11.81 -11.81 3.68
CA ILE A 277 -12.35 -11.20 4.91
C ILE A 277 -13.13 -9.94 4.54
N ALA A 278 -14.42 -9.92 4.90
CA ALA A 278 -15.29 -8.77 4.73
C ALA A 278 -15.21 -7.86 5.97
N VAL A 279 -14.75 -6.61 5.79
CA VAL A 279 -14.47 -5.66 6.87
C VAL A 279 -15.56 -4.61 6.97
N PRO A 280 -16.17 -4.38 8.17
CA PRO A 280 -17.07 -3.25 8.39
C PRO A 280 -16.34 -1.91 8.27
N ASP A 281 -17.02 -0.87 7.76
CA ASP A 281 -16.45 0.48 7.62
C ASP A 281 -15.92 1.03 8.95
N GLU A 282 -16.69 0.89 10.03
CA GLU A 282 -16.32 1.33 11.37
C GLU A 282 -15.04 0.64 11.86
N ALA A 283 -14.94 -0.66 11.67
CA ALA A 283 -13.77 -1.44 12.07
C ALA A 283 -12.49 -0.99 11.33
N ALA A 284 -12.61 -0.68 10.04
CA ALA A 284 -11.49 -0.15 9.26
C ALA A 284 -11.04 1.23 9.78
N ILE A 285 -12.01 2.13 10.06
CA ILE A 285 -11.75 3.48 10.57
C ILE A 285 -11.10 3.42 11.95
N GLU A 286 -11.66 2.65 12.88
CA GLU A 286 -11.13 2.50 14.24
C GLU A 286 -9.73 1.89 14.24
N THR A 287 -9.49 0.89 13.40
CA THR A 287 -8.17 0.26 13.33
C THR A 287 -7.12 1.20 12.73
N ALA A 288 -7.48 2.06 11.78
CA ALA A 288 -6.59 3.10 11.29
C ALA A 288 -6.23 4.12 12.40
N ARG A 289 -7.19 4.50 13.24
CA ARG A 289 -6.97 5.36 14.41
C ARG A 289 -6.11 4.67 15.48
N LEU A 290 -6.33 3.37 15.71
CA LEU A 290 -5.50 2.59 16.64
C LEU A 290 -4.05 2.49 16.15
N ALA A 291 -3.82 2.31 14.85
CA ALA A 291 -2.48 2.33 14.27
C ALA A 291 -1.78 3.67 14.54
N ALA A 292 -2.49 4.79 14.40
CA ALA A 292 -1.95 6.11 14.70
C ALA A 292 -1.63 6.27 16.21
N SER A 293 -2.56 5.92 17.09
CA SER A 293 -2.42 6.16 18.53
C SER A 293 -1.49 5.17 19.23
N ARG A 294 -1.45 3.91 18.79
CA ARG A 294 -0.63 2.86 19.43
C ARG A 294 0.74 2.68 18.79
N GLU A 295 0.84 2.75 17.46
CA GLU A 295 2.08 2.52 16.71
C GLU A 295 2.74 3.81 16.20
N GLY A 296 2.05 4.96 16.31
CA GLY A 296 2.50 6.21 15.70
C GLY A 296 2.44 6.18 14.17
N LEU A 297 1.63 5.28 13.60
CA LEU A 297 1.52 5.05 12.18
C LEU A 297 0.20 5.63 11.64
N LEU A 298 0.26 6.79 11.00
CA LEU A 298 -0.89 7.42 10.36
C LEU A 298 -1.24 6.66 9.07
N ALA A 299 -2.07 5.63 9.19
CA ALA A 299 -2.48 4.75 8.10
C ALA A 299 -3.80 5.22 7.45
N GLY A 300 -3.96 5.01 6.14
CA GLY A 300 -5.21 5.31 5.43
C GLY A 300 -6.32 4.31 5.73
N LEU A 301 -7.52 4.57 5.20
CA LEU A 301 -8.72 3.75 5.45
C LEU A 301 -8.57 2.30 5.00
N SER A 302 -8.05 2.08 3.80
CA SER A 302 -7.78 0.72 3.29
C SER A 302 -6.65 0.02 4.05
N SER A 303 -5.71 0.78 4.62
CA SER A 303 -4.69 0.26 5.52
C SER A 303 -5.32 -0.22 6.83
N GLY A 304 -6.27 0.55 7.40
CA GLY A 304 -7.05 0.15 8.58
C GLY A 304 -7.86 -1.12 8.34
N ALA A 305 -8.49 -1.24 7.17
CA ALA A 305 -9.21 -2.45 6.78
C ALA A 305 -8.30 -3.68 6.71
N ALA A 306 -7.14 -3.55 6.04
CA ALA A 306 -6.17 -4.63 5.92
C ALA A 306 -5.57 -5.01 7.28
N LEU A 307 -5.28 -4.02 8.16
CA LEU A 307 -4.83 -4.27 9.53
C LEU A 307 -5.88 -4.99 10.35
N TRP A 308 -7.14 -4.59 10.28
CA TRP A 308 -8.22 -5.28 10.97
C TRP A 308 -8.30 -6.74 10.54
N GLY A 309 -8.28 -7.01 9.23
CA GLY A 309 -8.23 -8.38 8.70
C GLY A 309 -7.03 -9.16 9.21
N ALA A 310 -5.85 -8.56 9.24
CA ALA A 310 -4.63 -9.17 9.76
C ALA A 310 -4.73 -9.49 11.28
N MET A 311 -5.35 -8.61 12.06
CA MET A 311 -5.61 -8.85 13.49
C MET A 311 -6.59 -10.00 13.71
N GLN A 312 -7.64 -10.14 12.86
CA GLN A 312 -8.55 -11.30 12.93
C GLN A 312 -7.80 -12.62 12.66
N VAL A 313 -6.88 -12.62 11.70
CA VAL A 313 -6.03 -13.80 11.44
C VAL A 313 -5.07 -14.05 12.60
N ALA A 314 -4.46 -13.00 13.14
CA ALA A 314 -3.49 -13.09 14.24
C ALA A 314 -4.09 -13.67 15.52
N ALA A 315 -5.37 -13.40 15.80
CA ALA A 315 -6.08 -13.87 17.00
C ALA A 315 -6.43 -15.38 16.98
N ARG A 316 -6.20 -16.07 15.87
CA ARG A 316 -6.55 -17.49 15.73
C ARG A 316 -5.51 -18.39 16.37
N PRO A 317 -5.89 -19.50 17.03
CA PRO A 317 -4.95 -20.44 17.63
C PRO A 317 -3.89 -20.98 16.66
N GLU A 318 -4.29 -21.23 15.39
CA GLU A 318 -3.41 -21.71 14.33
C GLU A 318 -2.40 -20.67 13.82
N SER A 319 -2.55 -19.42 14.23
CA SER A 319 -1.61 -18.33 13.88
C SER A 319 -0.44 -18.20 14.84
N ARG A 320 -0.44 -18.99 15.92
CA ARG A 320 0.65 -18.96 16.90
C ARG A 320 2.02 -19.15 16.25
N GLY A 321 2.94 -18.22 16.51
CA GLY A 321 4.31 -18.25 15.98
C GLY A 321 4.43 -17.90 14.50
N LYS A 322 3.33 -17.50 13.81
CA LYS A 322 3.34 -17.11 12.40
C LYS A 322 3.79 -15.68 12.20
N ARG A 323 4.36 -15.43 11.00
CA ARG A 323 4.67 -14.11 10.47
C ARG A 323 3.59 -13.67 9.49
N ILE A 324 2.84 -12.65 9.89
CA ILE A 324 1.74 -12.06 9.12
C ILE A 324 2.21 -10.73 8.55
N VAL A 325 2.13 -10.56 7.25
CA VAL A 325 2.44 -9.30 6.57
C VAL A 325 1.17 -8.66 6.06
N CYS A 326 0.94 -7.42 6.44
CA CYS A 326 -0.17 -6.60 6.00
C CYS A 326 0.33 -5.49 5.07
N VAL A 327 -0.26 -5.34 3.87
CA VAL A 327 0.07 -4.23 2.98
C VAL A 327 -0.74 -3.00 3.37
N LEU A 328 -0.05 -1.88 3.63
CA LEU A 328 -0.61 -0.59 4.03
C LEU A 328 -0.51 0.39 2.86
N PRO A 329 -1.59 0.58 2.07
CA PRO A 329 -1.52 1.21 0.75
C PRO A 329 -1.12 2.68 0.75
N ASP A 330 -1.53 3.47 1.75
CA ASP A 330 -1.29 4.91 1.81
C ASP A 330 -1.37 5.48 3.23
N SER A 331 -1.15 6.80 3.35
CA SER A 331 -1.22 7.55 4.60
C SER A 331 -2.63 8.08 4.89
N GLY A 332 -2.95 8.22 6.18
CA GLY A 332 -4.20 8.82 6.68
C GLY A 332 -4.33 10.32 6.38
N GLU A 333 -3.25 11.02 6.07
CA GLU A 333 -3.27 12.44 5.70
C GLU A 333 -4.24 12.74 4.56
N ARG A 334 -4.41 11.78 3.64
CA ARG A 334 -5.33 11.89 2.49
C ARG A 334 -6.81 11.91 2.88
N TYR A 335 -7.13 11.62 4.14
CA TYR A 335 -8.49 11.40 4.63
C TYR A 335 -8.84 12.30 5.83
N ILE A 336 -7.93 13.18 6.29
CA ILE A 336 -8.14 14.05 7.45
C ILE A 336 -9.36 14.96 7.28
N SER A 337 -9.64 15.44 6.07
CA SER A 337 -10.82 16.25 5.77
C SER A 337 -12.14 15.47 5.75
N ALA A 338 -12.10 14.13 5.80
CA ALA A 338 -13.31 13.32 5.86
C ALA A 338 -13.90 13.36 7.29
N PRO A 339 -15.15 13.80 7.47
CA PRO A 339 -15.75 14.02 8.80
C PRO A 339 -15.74 12.78 9.70
N PHE A 340 -15.69 11.60 9.11
CA PHE A 340 -15.70 10.32 9.83
C PHE A 340 -14.31 9.79 10.16
N PHE A 341 -13.23 10.42 9.69
CA PHE A 341 -11.85 9.95 9.91
C PHE A 341 -11.14 10.72 11.03
N ALA A 342 -11.35 12.03 11.12
CA ALA A 342 -10.90 12.82 12.26
C ALA A 342 -11.60 12.36 13.57
N PRO A 343 -10.93 12.52 14.74
CA PRO A 343 -11.52 12.19 16.03
C PRO A 343 -12.71 13.08 16.36
#